data_bc1269135d529ff6b02b310b59992bbd
#
_entry.id   bc1269135d529ff6b02b310b59992bbd
#
_cell.length_a   1.000
_cell.length_b   1.000
_cell.length_c   1.000
_cell.angle_alpha   90.00
_cell.angle_beta   90.00
_cell.angle_gamma   90.00
#
_symmetry.space_group_name_H-M   'P 1'
#
loop_
_entity.id
_entity.type
_entity.pdbx_description
1 polymer ?
#
loop_
_entity_poly.entity_id
_entity_poly.type
_entity_poly.pdbx_seq_one_letter_code
_entity_poly.pdbx_strand_id
1 'polypeptide(L)'
;MPRISQKQAVLNGRGAVVQYASGSSAGGWFYRELVPGTKSYRTRRIEGAQTLEEAVSAATDVAFQLNSASAGSEAVLGGVLRRRTGADKQNVTSSVRTPRSLTMESALGGFEKEELLRVKAGHITQETHRNKIRTLRKHLIPFLESKYVVQTNQIRPDSFQDYALWRANASPLSINREIVQIRDFLRNYLVRHRLMPAELLADKGLFRKLPIRQTDLMANPAINPEDWKLIIDWIRGPFRKEVEEDSNHKWHYWRTAFWHFALLLKNSGMSPEEAIKLKWKQIEFRNEPRRTSRGGTEDWIVTYINTVRSKTKQAREIPCNQGRELQRWLEFQRQYIKDHNISTEITLDTHVFGQPMKDWRPWERNQFGKAWIKARNAVGPQLKGHKFSKKPYTLYSLRSTFIEDHLVKGTDIFLLSRIAGHDVRILQRHYERMDIRLRSREITQIEFGKTKDESLLINPFE
;
A
#
# COMPACT_ATOMS: atom_id res chain seq x y z
N MET A 1 -21.66 -60.35 3.23
CA MET A 1 -22.35 -59.16 2.64
C MET A 1 -23.82 -59.42 2.74
N PRO A 2 -24.68 -58.44 3.10
CA PRO A 2 -26.11 -58.60 3.10
C PRO A 2 -26.61 -58.96 1.70
N ARG A 3 -27.57 -59.90 1.65
CA ARG A 3 -28.13 -60.44 0.38
C ARG A 3 -29.05 -59.37 -0.24
N ILE A 4 -28.83 -59.06 -1.53
CA ILE A 4 -29.65 -58.07 -2.27
C ILE A 4 -30.93 -58.79 -2.75
N SER A 5 -32.11 -58.25 -2.47
CA SER A 5 -33.39 -58.74 -2.91
C SER A 5 -33.77 -58.18 -4.29
N GLN A 6 -33.54 -56.88 -4.50
CA GLN A 6 -33.85 -56.18 -5.77
C GLN A 6 -32.68 -55.25 -6.12
N LYS A 7 -32.42 -55.11 -7.43
CA LYS A 7 -31.36 -54.25 -7.94
C LYS A 7 -31.75 -53.70 -9.30
N GLN A 8 -31.67 -52.38 -9.48
CA GLN A 8 -31.85 -51.71 -10.77
C GLN A 8 -30.71 -50.73 -11.01
N ALA A 9 -30.10 -50.77 -12.19
CA ALA A 9 -29.10 -49.80 -12.62
C ALA A 9 -29.76 -48.45 -12.90
N VAL A 10 -29.10 -47.38 -12.47
CA VAL A 10 -29.57 -45.99 -12.68
C VAL A 10 -28.40 -45.11 -13.14
N LEU A 11 -28.71 -43.92 -13.63
CA LEU A 11 -27.71 -42.95 -14.08
C LEU A 11 -26.77 -43.53 -15.16
N ASN A 12 -27.32 -44.18 -16.19
CA ASN A 12 -26.57 -44.79 -17.28
C ASN A 12 -25.53 -45.84 -16.82
N GLY A 13 -25.86 -46.60 -15.77
CA GLY A 13 -24.99 -47.64 -15.22
C GLY A 13 -23.91 -47.14 -14.25
N ARG A 14 -23.86 -45.85 -13.95
CA ARG A 14 -22.93 -45.30 -12.98
C ARG A 14 -23.20 -45.76 -11.55
N GLY A 15 -24.47 -45.99 -11.22
CA GLY A 15 -24.89 -46.49 -9.93
C GLY A 15 -26.04 -47.46 -10.01
N ALA A 16 -26.47 -47.99 -8.89
CA ALA A 16 -27.66 -48.86 -8.78
C ALA A 16 -28.46 -48.58 -7.51
N VAL A 17 -29.76 -48.66 -7.62
CA VAL A 17 -30.69 -48.75 -6.49
C VAL A 17 -30.78 -50.20 -6.07
N VAL A 18 -30.59 -50.47 -4.78
CA VAL A 18 -30.62 -51.84 -4.21
C VAL A 18 -31.52 -51.91 -2.98
N GLN A 19 -32.16 -53.03 -2.79
CA GLN A 19 -32.84 -53.37 -1.55
C GLN A 19 -32.19 -54.63 -0.93
N TYR A 20 -31.99 -54.61 0.36
CA TYR A 20 -31.38 -55.76 1.07
C TYR A 20 -32.43 -56.69 1.66
N ALA A 21 -32.23 -57.99 1.48
CA ALA A 21 -33.11 -59.03 1.99
C ALA A 21 -32.81 -59.43 3.44
N SER A 22 -31.62 -59.05 3.97
CA SER A 22 -31.19 -59.50 5.29
C SER A 22 -30.27 -58.48 5.97
N GLY A 23 -30.18 -58.54 7.29
CA GLY A 23 -29.37 -57.60 8.09
C GLY A 23 -30.16 -56.42 8.63
N SER A 24 -29.51 -55.51 9.33
CA SER A 24 -30.08 -54.29 9.93
C SER A 24 -30.67 -53.31 8.92
N SER A 25 -30.41 -53.52 7.63
CA SER A 25 -30.86 -52.67 6.51
C SER A 25 -31.91 -53.38 5.64
N ALA A 26 -32.49 -54.54 6.09
CA ALA A 26 -33.46 -55.30 5.35
C ALA A 26 -34.73 -54.47 5.05
N GLY A 27 -35.23 -54.57 3.82
CA GLY A 27 -36.45 -53.86 3.37
C GLY A 27 -36.20 -52.37 2.99
N GLY A 28 -35.08 -51.77 3.31
CA GLY A 28 -34.79 -50.40 2.94
C GLY A 28 -34.16 -50.26 1.54
N TRP A 29 -34.43 -49.14 0.89
CA TRP A 29 -33.83 -48.81 -0.40
C TRP A 29 -32.56 -47.99 -0.25
N PHE A 30 -31.54 -48.30 -1.07
CA PHE A 30 -30.19 -47.66 -1.03
C PHE A 30 -29.71 -47.38 -2.44
N TYR A 31 -29.16 -46.21 -2.64
CA TYR A 31 -28.32 -45.91 -3.79
C TYR A 31 -26.90 -46.38 -3.53
N ARG A 32 -26.32 -47.07 -4.53
CA ARG A 32 -24.98 -47.65 -4.46
C ARG A 32 -24.19 -47.37 -5.73
N GLU A 33 -22.99 -46.81 -5.61
CA GLU A 33 -22.07 -46.61 -6.74
C GLU A 33 -20.69 -47.13 -6.44
N LEU A 34 -20.00 -47.61 -7.48
CA LEU A 34 -18.64 -48.10 -7.39
C LEU A 34 -17.70 -46.89 -7.28
N VAL A 35 -16.77 -46.89 -6.32
CA VAL A 35 -15.74 -45.86 -6.22
C VAL A 35 -14.72 -46.09 -7.34
N PRO A 36 -14.47 -45.11 -8.25
CA PRO A 36 -13.52 -45.27 -9.34
C PRO A 36 -12.15 -45.75 -8.88
N GLY A 37 -11.59 -46.72 -9.55
CA GLY A 37 -10.26 -47.28 -9.21
C GLY A 37 -10.24 -48.25 -8.01
N THR A 38 -11.38 -48.58 -7.41
CA THR A 38 -11.47 -49.48 -6.25
C THR A 38 -12.52 -50.59 -6.50
N LYS A 39 -12.49 -51.65 -5.60
CA LYS A 39 -13.57 -52.66 -5.52
C LYS A 39 -14.64 -52.28 -4.47
N SER A 40 -14.59 -51.06 -3.94
CA SER A 40 -15.48 -50.61 -2.87
C SER A 40 -16.67 -49.85 -3.43
N TYR A 41 -17.79 -49.88 -2.71
CA TYR A 41 -18.99 -49.17 -3.07
C TYR A 41 -19.32 -48.09 -2.04
N ARG A 42 -19.72 -46.92 -2.51
CA ARG A 42 -20.42 -45.92 -1.67
C ARG A 42 -21.89 -46.27 -1.67
N THR A 43 -22.53 -46.25 -0.50
CA THR A 43 -23.93 -46.59 -0.35
C THR A 43 -24.59 -45.55 0.54
N ARG A 44 -25.78 -45.06 0.10
CA ARG A 44 -26.57 -44.13 0.89
C ARG A 44 -28.03 -44.57 0.86
N ARG A 45 -28.70 -44.46 2.00
CA ARG A 45 -30.11 -44.80 2.16
C ARG A 45 -30.97 -43.79 1.41
N ILE A 46 -32.00 -44.27 0.72
CA ILE A 46 -33.06 -43.47 0.10
C ILE A 46 -34.21 -43.41 1.08
N GLU A 47 -34.44 -42.23 1.64
CA GLU A 47 -35.49 -42.03 2.65
C GLU A 47 -36.85 -41.81 1.96
N GLY A 48 -37.91 -42.36 2.54
CA GLY A 48 -39.29 -42.17 2.08
C GLY A 48 -39.74 -43.05 0.91
N ALA A 49 -38.85 -43.78 0.23
CA ALA A 49 -39.24 -44.67 -0.89
C ALA A 49 -39.79 -46.00 -0.36
N GLN A 50 -41.00 -46.35 -0.77
CA GLN A 50 -41.62 -47.64 -0.45
C GLN A 50 -41.58 -48.61 -1.63
N THR A 51 -41.50 -48.08 -2.85
CA THR A 51 -41.44 -48.85 -4.09
C THR A 51 -40.14 -48.67 -4.83
N LEU A 52 -39.81 -49.61 -5.73
CA LEU A 52 -38.62 -49.51 -6.58
C LEU A 52 -38.65 -48.26 -7.49
N GLU A 53 -39.83 -47.92 -8.01
CA GLU A 53 -40.01 -46.76 -8.90
C GLU A 53 -39.72 -45.43 -8.15
N GLU A 54 -40.22 -45.28 -6.94
CA GLU A 54 -39.92 -44.14 -6.08
C GLU A 54 -38.44 -44.07 -5.73
N ALA A 55 -37.82 -45.19 -5.43
CA ALA A 55 -36.38 -45.25 -5.13
C ALA A 55 -35.54 -44.90 -6.35
N VAL A 56 -35.93 -45.30 -7.56
CA VAL A 56 -35.25 -44.93 -8.82
C VAL A 56 -35.41 -43.45 -9.13
N SER A 57 -36.62 -42.88 -8.91
CA SER A 57 -36.85 -41.45 -9.08
C SER A 57 -35.97 -40.60 -8.14
N ALA A 58 -35.87 -40.98 -6.87
CA ALA A 58 -35.06 -40.28 -5.87
C ALA A 58 -33.54 -40.52 -6.03
N ALA A 59 -33.14 -41.53 -6.82
CA ALA A 59 -31.72 -41.90 -6.95
C ALA A 59 -30.80 -40.79 -7.48
N THR A 60 -31.33 -39.89 -8.34
CA THR A 60 -30.57 -38.78 -8.91
C THR A 60 -30.19 -37.77 -7.82
N ASP A 61 -31.12 -37.42 -6.94
CA ASP A 61 -30.88 -36.46 -5.85
C ASP A 61 -29.93 -37.04 -4.80
N VAL A 62 -30.10 -38.33 -4.49
CA VAL A 62 -29.21 -39.03 -3.56
C VAL A 62 -27.79 -39.17 -4.13
N ALA A 63 -27.65 -39.44 -5.41
CA ALA A 63 -26.36 -39.46 -6.11
C ALA A 63 -25.67 -38.07 -6.09
N PHE A 64 -26.45 -37.03 -6.34
CA PHE A 64 -25.95 -35.65 -6.27
C PHE A 64 -25.46 -35.30 -4.85
N GLN A 65 -26.25 -35.63 -3.84
CA GLN A 65 -25.85 -35.42 -2.41
C GLN A 65 -24.64 -36.26 -2.02
N LEU A 66 -24.48 -37.46 -2.53
CA LEU A 66 -23.33 -38.33 -2.26
C LEU A 66 -22.04 -37.76 -2.90
N ASN A 67 -22.16 -37.21 -4.11
CA ASN A 67 -21.03 -36.62 -4.82
C ASN A 67 -20.67 -35.23 -4.30
N SER A 68 -21.62 -34.42 -3.88
CA SER A 68 -21.33 -33.13 -3.22
C SER A 68 -20.66 -33.28 -1.85
N ALA A 69 -21.05 -34.32 -1.11
CA ALA A 69 -20.40 -34.68 0.15
C ALA A 69 -18.96 -35.22 -0.04
N SER A 70 -18.68 -35.84 -1.20
CA SER A 70 -17.34 -36.40 -1.51
C SER A 70 -16.39 -35.38 -2.14
N ALA A 71 -16.90 -34.39 -2.85
CA ALA A 71 -16.07 -33.31 -3.43
C ALA A 71 -15.34 -32.49 -2.34
N GLY A 72 -15.88 -32.43 -1.12
CA GLY A 72 -15.21 -31.83 0.03
C GLY A 72 -14.13 -32.74 0.66
N SER A 73 -14.10 -34.04 0.36
CA SER A 73 -13.15 -35.01 0.97
C SER A 73 -12.02 -35.45 0.03
N GLU A 74 -12.18 -35.35 -1.28
CA GLU A 74 -11.13 -35.75 -2.24
C GLU A 74 -9.96 -34.76 -2.33
N ALA A 75 -10.16 -33.48 -2.01
CA ALA A 75 -9.08 -32.51 -1.91
C ALA A 75 -8.11 -32.79 -0.76
N VAL A 76 -8.46 -33.67 0.19
CA VAL A 76 -7.65 -34.00 1.36
C VAL A 76 -6.85 -35.31 1.19
N LEU A 77 -7.17 -36.14 0.18
CA LEU A 77 -6.60 -37.48 0.02
C LEU A 77 -5.44 -37.60 -1.00
N GLY A 78 -5.01 -36.49 -1.62
CA GLY A 78 -3.87 -36.44 -2.55
C GLY A 78 -2.48 -36.54 -1.88
N GLY A 79 -2.37 -36.66 -0.59
CA GLY A 79 -1.11 -36.74 0.12
C GLY A 79 -1.11 -37.87 1.16
N VAL A 80 -0.29 -38.91 0.85
CA VAL A 80 0.15 -39.95 1.81
C VAL A 80 -0.70 -41.21 1.87
N LEU A 81 -0.54 -42.08 0.86
CA LEU A 81 -0.62 -43.54 1.07
C LEU A 81 0.78 -44.09 1.38
N ARG A 82 1.22 -44.02 2.64
CA ARG A 82 2.26 -44.94 3.13
C ARG A 82 1.57 -46.15 3.72
N ARG A 83 1.85 -47.33 3.10
CA ARG A 83 1.50 -48.62 3.63
C ARG A 83 2.01 -48.75 5.07
N ARG A 84 1.11 -49.03 6.00
CA ARG A 84 1.44 -49.64 7.28
C ARG A 84 0.78 -51.01 7.33
N THR A 85 1.65 -52.02 7.38
CA THR A 85 1.32 -53.38 7.73
C THR A 85 1.15 -53.48 9.26
N GLY A 86 0.07 -54.14 9.67
CA GLY A 86 -0.06 -54.92 10.89
C GLY A 86 -0.17 -54.18 12.21
N ALA A 87 -1.27 -54.51 12.92
CA ALA A 87 -1.51 -54.36 14.36
C ALA A 87 -1.69 -52.93 14.88
N ASP A 88 -2.94 -52.48 14.96
CA ASP A 88 -3.59 -52.09 16.21
C ASP A 88 -5.06 -51.73 15.92
N LYS A 89 -5.95 -52.62 16.38
CA LYS A 89 -7.37 -52.30 16.48
C LYS A 89 -7.56 -51.42 17.73
N GLN A 90 -7.51 -50.12 17.58
CA GLN A 90 -8.11 -49.19 18.53
C GLN A 90 -9.02 -48.23 17.76
N ASN A 91 -10.24 -48.11 18.28
CA ASN A 91 -11.33 -47.28 17.80
C ASN A 91 -10.89 -45.89 17.36
N VAL A 92 -10.75 -45.66 16.06
CA VAL A 92 -10.71 -44.31 15.51
C VAL A 92 -12.14 -43.98 15.07
N THR A 93 -12.94 -43.47 15.99
CA THR A 93 -14.06 -42.63 15.63
C THR A 93 -13.49 -41.48 14.88
N SER A 94 -13.61 -41.47 13.55
CA SER A 94 -13.34 -40.31 12.71
C SER A 94 -14.35 -39.24 13.07
N SER A 95 -14.05 -38.47 14.13
CA SER A 95 -14.69 -37.18 14.32
C SER A 95 -14.34 -36.35 13.10
N VAL A 96 -15.31 -36.09 12.22
CA VAL A 96 -15.25 -34.99 11.26
C VAL A 96 -14.95 -33.78 12.11
N ARG A 97 -13.68 -33.37 12.14
CA ARG A 97 -13.27 -32.13 12.85
C ARG A 97 -13.98 -30.99 12.13
N THR A 98 -15.06 -30.52 12.73
CA THR A 98 -15.65 -29.23 12.37
C THR A 98 -14.51 -28.21 12.20
N PRO A 99 -14.48 -27.45 11.11
CA PRO A 99 -13.46 -26.44 10.94
C PRO A 99 -13.40 -25.61 12.22
N ARG A 100 -12.19 -25.46 12.78
CA ARG A 100 -11.98 -24.68 13.99
C ARG A 100 -12.53 -23.28 13.71
N SER A 101 -13.60 -22.91 14.37
CA SER A 101 -14.17 -21.57 14.24
C SER A 101 -13.66 -20.69 15.38
N LEU A 102 -13.29 -19.46 15.04
CA LEU A 102 -12.94 -18.40 15.97
C LEU A 102 -13.83 -17.19 15.68
N THR A 103 -14.06 -16.35 16.69
CA THR A 103 -14.61 -15.03 16.42
C THR A 103 -13.64 -14.23 15.58
N MET A 104 -14.14 -13.35 14.71
CA MET A 104 -13.29 -12.50 13.86
C MET A 104 -12.33 -11.63 14.68
N GLU A 105 -12.77 -11.14 15.84
CA GLU A 105 -11.93 -10.40 16.79
C GLU A 105 -10.78 -11.27 17.35
N SER A 106 -11.07 -12.51 17.77
CA SER A 106 -10.04 -13.43 18.26
C SER A 106 -9.05 -13.79 17.15
N ALA A 107 -9.52 -14.01 15.92
CA ALA A 107 -8.68 -14.27 14.78
C ALA A 107 -7.78 -13.06 14.45
N LEU A 108 -8.34 -11.84 14.51
CA LEU A 108 -7.55 -10.61 14.31
C LEU A 108 -6.50 -10.43 15.42
N GLY A 109 -6.83 -10.74 16.68
CA GLY A 109 -5.87 -10.71 17.79
C GLY A 109 -4.72 -11.71 17.62
N GLY A 110 -5.01 -12.90 17.08
CA GLY A 110 -3.98 -13.88 16.72
C GLY A 110 -3.08 -13.39 15.58
N PHE A 111 -3.66 -12.83 14.54
CA PHE A 111 -2.91 -12.23 13.42
C PHE A 111 -2.02 -11.07 13.88
N GLU A 112 -2.53 -10.20 14.76
CA GLU A 112 -1.76 -9.09 15.32
C GLU A 112 -0.50 -9.57 16.04
N LYS A 113 -0.60 -10.66 16.82
CA LYS A 113 0.56 -11.27 17.49
C LYS A 113 1.59 -11.81 16.51
N GLU A 114 1.16 -12.51 15.45
CA GLU A 114 2.08 -13.01 14.40
C GLU A 114 2.75 -11.86 13.62
N GLU A 115 2.00 -10.84 13.25
CA GLU A 115 2.56 -9.68 12.57
C GLU A 115 3.54 -8.89 13.45
N LEU A 116 3.33 -8.89 14.79
CA LEU A 116 4.29 -8.29 15.73
C LEU A 116 5.62 -9.07 15.77
N LEU A 117 5.59 -10.40 15.62
CA LEU A 117 6.81 -11.19 15.47
C LEU A 117 7.57 -10.81 14.19
N ARG A 118 6.86 -10.53 13.09
CA ARG A 118 7.47 -10.04 11.85
C ARG A 118 8.11 -8.66 12.01
N VAL A 119 7.55 -7.79 12.86
CA VAL A 119 8.19 -6.51 13.23
C VAL A 119 9.49 -6.76 13.99
N LYS A 120 9.47 -7.66 14.99
CA LYS A 120 10.68 -8.01 15.77
C LYS A 120 11.77 -8.61 14.89
N ALA A 121 11.40 -9.39 13.87
CA ALA A 121 12.33 -9.96 12.89
C ALA A 121 12.79 -8.94 11.81
N GLY A 122 12.29 -7.70 11.83
CA GLY A 122 12.65 -6.67 10.85
C GLY A 122 12.04 -6.84 9.46
N HIS A 123 11.12 -7.80 9.27
CA HIS A 123 10.46 -8.04 7.98
C HIS A 123 9.48 -6.93 7.59
N ILE A 124 8.86 -6.29 8.57
CA ILE A 124 7.94 -5.16 8.38
C ILE A 124 8.23 -4.08 9.43
N THR A 125 7.89 -2.83 9.11
CA THR A 125 8.03 -1.73 10.08
C THR A 125 6.87 -1.71 11.08
N GLN A 126 7.11 -1.15 12.27
CA GLN A 126 6.08 -0.93 13.28
C GLN A 126 4.89 -0.10 12.73
N GLU A 127 5.18 0.87 11.85
CA GLU A 127 4.14 1.68 11.23
C GLU A 127 3.28 0.85 10.25
N THR A 128 3.90 -0.03 9.47
CA THR A 128 3.18 -0.96 8.57
C THR A 128 2.25 -1.86 9.36
N HIS A 129 2.75 -2.46 10.45
CA HIS A 129 1.95 -3.26 11.38
C HIS A 129 0.76 -2.46 11.91
N ARG A 130 1.01 -1.29 12.53
CA ARG A 130 -0.04 -0.43 13.09
C ARG A 130 -1.12 -0.07 12.06
N ASN A 131 -0.70 0.30 10.85
CA ASN A 131 -1.63 0.66 9.78
C ASN A 131 -2.48 -0.53 9.33
N LYS A 132 -1.88 -1.72 9.21
CA LYS A 132 -2.59 -2.95 8.83
C LYS A 132 -3.66 -3.31 9.87
N ILE A 133 -3.27 -3.42 11.14
CA ILE A 133 -4.19 -3.77 12.24
C ILE A 133 -5.29 -2.71 12.38
N ARG A 134 -4.94 -1.42 12.30
CA ARG A 134 -5.93 -0.34 12.34
C ARG A 134 -6.95 -0.46 11.21
N THR A 135 -6.52 -0.78 9.99
CA THR A 135 -7.42 -0.94 8.85
C THR A 135 -8.38 -2.11 9.07
N LEU A 136 -7.88 -3.25 9.50
CA LEU A 136 -8.70 -4.42 9.75
C LEU A 136 -9.71 -4.16 10.87
N ARG A 137 -9.26 -3.62 12.02
CA ARG A 137 -10.12 -3.33 13.16
C ARG A 137 -11.16 -2.25 12.86
N LYS A 138 -10.77 -1.18 12.14
CA LYS A 138 -11.66 -0.04 11.89
C LYS A 138 -12.63 -0.27 10.72
N HIS A 139 -12.25 -1.11 9.74
CA HIS A 139 -13.01 -1.22 8.51
C HIS A 139 -13.51 -2.63 8.23
N LEU A 140 -12.70 -3.68 8.44
CA LEU A 140 -13.12 -5.04 8.17
C LEU A 140 -14.10 -5.55 9.23
N ILE A 141 -13.76 -5.44 10.51
CA ILE A 141 -14.61 -6.00 11.59
C ILE A 141 -16.01 -5.38 11.57
N PRO A 142 -16.20 -4.04 11.58
CA PRO A 142 -17.55 -3.46 11.53
C PRO A 142 -18.31 -3.79 10.25
N PHE A 143 -17.60 -3.95 9.13
CA PHE A 143 -18.23 -4.38 7.88
C PHE A 143 -18.80 -5.80 7.99
N LEU A 144 -18.00 -6.74 8.50
CA LEU A 144 -18.43 -8.13 8.68
C LEU A 144 -19.56 -8.25 9.71
N GLU A 145 -19.50 -7.49 10.80
CA GLU A 145 -20.58 -7.39 11.78
C GLU A 145 -21.89 -6.91 11.14
N SER A 146 -21.83 -5.91 10.26
CA SER A 146 -23.01 -5.43 9.52
C SER A 146 -23.64 -6.49 8.59
N LYS A 147 -22.86 -7.54 8.25
CA LYS A 147 -23.30 -8.70 7.47
C LYS A 147 -23.59 -9.93 8.35
N TYR A 148 -23.62 -9.77 9.67
CA TYR A 148 -23.79 -10.87 10.65
C TYR A 148 -22.70 -11.95 10.56
N VAL A 149 -21.53 -11.63 10.04
CA VAL A 149 -20.36 -12.51 9.97
C VAL A 149 -19.49 -12.26 11.18
N VAL A 150 -19.78 -12.95 12.28
CA VAL A 150 -19.06 -12.81 13.56
C VAL A 150 -17.98 -13.89 13.71
N GLN A 151 -18.16 -15.04 13.08
CA GLN A 151 -17.24 -16.18 13.15
C GLN A 151 -16.58 -16.46 11.81
N THR A 152 -15.37 -17.02 11.86
CA THR A 152 -14.55 -17.29 10.66
C THR A 152 -15.19 -18.31 9.71
N ASN A 153 -15.95 -19.28 10.23
CA ASN A 153 -16.67 -20.28 9.43
C ASN A 153 -17.94 -19.74 8.74
N GLN A 154 -18.35 -18.52 9.06
CA GLN A 154 -19.49 -17.84 8.41
C GLN A 154 -19.08 -17.10 7.13
N ILE A 155 -17.79 -16.98 6.84
CA ILE A 155 -17.28 -16.31 5.63
C ILE A 155 -17.71 -17.12 4.40
N ARG A 156 -18.37 -16.45 3.45
CA ARG A 156 -18.87 -16.97 2.17
C ARG A 156 -18.33 -16.16 0.99
N PRO A 157 -18.44 -16.64 -0.26
CA PRO A 157 -17.99 -15.90 -1.44
C PRO A 157 -18.60 -14.49 -1.56
N ASP A 158 -19.84 -14.31 -1.13
CA ASP A 158 -20.59 -13.05 -1.18
C ASP A 158 -20.33 -12.11 0.00
N SER A 159 -19.65 -12.59 1.05
CA SER A 159 -19.42 -11.81 2.29
C SER A 159 -18.72 -10.46 2.06
N PHE A 160 -17.97 -10.30 0.97
CA PHE A 160 -17.18 -9.10 0.70
C PHE A 160 -17.63 -8.30 -0.52
N GLN A 161 -18.70 -8.74 -1.23
CA GLN A 161 -19.14 -8.12 -2.49
C GLN A 161 -19.41 -6.62 -2.36
N ASP A 162 -20.06 -6.21 -1.27
CA ASP A 162 -20.48 -4.82 -1.05
C ASP A 162 -19.45 -3.98 -0.27
N TYR A 163 -18.24 -4.50 -0.02
CA TYR A 163 -17.23 -3.78 0.76
C TYR A 163 -16.90 -2.40 0.19
N ALA A 164 -16.80 -2.30 -1.13
CA ALA A 164 -16.54 -1.05 -1.81
C ALA A 164 -17.68 -0.04 -1.67
N LEU A 165 -18.93 -0.51 -1.69
CA LEU A 165 -20.13 0.32 -1.47
C LEU A 165 -20.20 0.79 -0.02
N TRP A 166 -19.95 -0.10 0.93
CA TRP A 166 -19.88 0.25 2.35
C TRP A 166 -18.80 1.31 2.63
N ARG A 167 -17.71 1.33 1.84
CA ARG A 167 -16.62 2.32 1.89
C ARG A 167 -16.78 3.48 0.91
N ALA A 168 -17.98 3.77 0.40
CA ALA A 168 -18.23 4.75 -0.67
C ALA A 168 -17.60 6.16 -0.43
N ASN A 169 -17.45 6.57 0.83
CA ASN A 169 -16.81 7.84 1.18
C ASN A 169 -15.27 7.84 1.13
N ALA A 170 -14.65 6.68 0.86
CA ALA A 170 -13.19 6.56 0.72
C ALA A 170 -12.78 6.63 -0.76
N SER A 171 -11.55 7.08 -1.03
CA SER A 171 -11.04 7.07 -2.41
C SER A 171 -10.84 5.63 -2.92
N PRO A 172 -11.02 5.36 -4.23
CA PRO A 172 -10.78 4.04 -4.84
C PRO A 172 -9.39 3.48 -4.51
N LEU A 173 -8.37 4.35 -4.45
CA LEU A 173 -7.02 3.96 -4.07
C LEU A 173 -6.93 3.47 -2.62
N SER A 174 -7.64 4.10 -1.70
CA SER A 174 -7.69 3.68 -0.30
C SER A 174 -8.40 2.34 -0.16
N ILE A 175 -9.56 2.19 -0.81
CA ILE A 175 -10.34 0.93 -0.80
C ILE A 175 -9.49 -0.22 -1.36
N ASN A 176 -8.81 -0.02 -2.49
CA ASN A 176 -7.94 -1.05 -3.07
C ASN A 176 -6.77 -1.44 -2.15
N ARG A 177 -6.22 -0.48 -1.37
CA ARG A 177 -5.19 -0.76 -0.35
C ARG A 177 -5.76 -1.54 0.83
N GLU A 178 -6.96 -1.21 1.29
CA GLU A 178 -7.69 -1.94 2.33
C GLU A 178 -7.93 -3.39 1.89
N ILE A 179 -8.41 -3.60 0.66
CA ILE A 179 -8.62 -4.93 0.07
C ILE A 179 -7.33 -5.76 0.07
N VAL A 180 -6.19 -5.16 -0.26
CA VAL A 180 -4.90 -5.87 -0.20
C VAL A 180 -4.57 -6.32 1.22
N GLN A 181 -4.81 -5.47 2.23
CA GLN A 181 -4.57 -5.80 3.64
C GLN A 181 -5.54 -6.86 4.16
N ILE A 182 -6.81 -6.79 3.73
CA ILE A 182 -7.82 -7.80 4.06
C ILE A 182 -7.42 -9.15 3.45
N ARG A 183 -7.06 -9.19 2.16
CA ARG A 183 -6.57 -10.43 1.52
C ARG A 183 -5.34 -11.01 2.20
N ASP A 184 -4.45 -10.16 2.70
CA ASP A 184 -3.27 -10.60 3.45
C ASP A 184 -3.68 -11.31 4.75
N PHE A 185 -4.61 -10.74 5.52
CA PHE A 185 -5.17 -11.37 6.72
C PHE A 185 -5.87 -12.70 6.41
N LEU A 186 -6.75 -12.72 5.40
CA LEU A 186 -7.47 -13.93 5.01
C LEU A 186 -6.50 -15.04 4.61
N ARG A 187 -5.53 -14.75 3.74
CA ARG A 187 -4.57 -15.73 3.22
C ARG A 187 -3.58 -16.20 4.27
N ASN A 188 -2.90 -15.25 4.90
CA ASN A 188 -1.73 -15.55 5.72
C ASN A 188 -2.08 -15.91 7.15
N TYR A 189 -3.34 -15.71 7.54
CA TYR A 189 -3.83 -16.13 8.84
C TYR A 189 -5.02 -17.11 8.73
N LEU A 190 -6.18 -16.69 8.22
CA LEU A 190 -7.36 -17.56 8.27
C LEU A 190 -7.18 -18.85 7.47
N VAL A 191 -6.69 -18.80 6.25
CA VAL A 191 -6.46 -20.00 5.42
C VAL A 191 -5.33 -20.83 6.01
N ARG A 192 -4.21 -20.20 6.38
CA ARG A 192 -3.06 -20.90 6.95
C ARG A 192 -3.41 -21.65 8.24
N HIS A 193 -4.26 -21.09 9.09
CA HIS A 193 -4.74 -21.73 10.32
C HIS A 193 -5.99 -22.58 10.12
N ARG A 194 -6.41 -22.81 8.86
CA ARG A 194 -7.60 -23.62 8.51
C ARG A 194 -8.90 -23.09 9.14
N LEU A 195 -8.99 -21.79 9.32
CA LEU A 195 -10.18 -21.08 9.79
C LEU A 195 -11.13 -20.68 8.66
N MET A 196 -10.64 -20.73 7.43
CA MET A 196 -11.37 -20.42 6.20
C MET A 196 -10.85 -21.33 5.07
N PRO A 197 -11.73 -21.85 4.17
CA PRO A 197 -11.31 -22.60 2.98
C PRO A 197 -10.48 -21.76 2.02
N ALA A 198 -9.43 -22.36 1.44
CA ALA A 198 -8.55 -21.64 0.49
C ALA A 198 -9.25 -21.29 -0.82
N GLU A 199 -10.24 -22.09 -1.22
CA GLU A 199 -11.03 -21.97 -2.44
C GLU A 199 -11.77 -20.62 -2.48
N LEU A 200 -12.20 -20.10 -1.34
CA LEU A 200 -12.83 -18.78 -1.25
C LEU A 200 -11.94 -17.64 -1.72
N LEU A 201 -10.61 -17.77 -1.53
CA LEU A 201 -9.66 -16.75 -2.02
C LEU A 201 -9.33 -16.86 -3.51
N ALA A 202 -9.57 -18.03 -4.11
CA ALA A 202 -9.38 -18.26 -5.54
C ALA A 202 -10.46 -17.56 -6.37
N ASP A 203 -11.62 -17.28 -5.78
CA ASP A 203 -12.68 -16.54 -6.43
C ASP A 203 -12.24 -15.10 -6.74
N LYS A 204 -12.14 -14.78 -8.03
CA LYS A 204 -11.80 -13.44 -8.51
C LYS A 204 -12.87 -12.40 -8.15
N GLY A 205 -14.12 -12.85 -7.93
CA GLY A 205 -15.27 -12.03 -7.55
C GLY A 205 -15.25 -11.59 -6.09
N LEU A 206 -14.53 -12.30 -5.21
CA LEU A 206 -14.51 -12.04 -3.76
C LEU A 206 -14.22 -10.55 -3.43
N PHE A 207 -13.25 -9.95 -4.16
CA PHE A 207 -12.94 -8.52 -4.06
C PHE A 207 -12.73 -7.94 -5.45
N ARG A 208 -13.65 -7.17 -5.94
CA ARG A 208 -13.47 -6.42 -7.18
C ARG A 208 -12.58 -5.19 -6.92
N LYS A 209 -11.43 -5.12 -7.60
CA LYS A 209 -10.61 -3.90 -7.59
C LYS A 209 -11.37 -2.77 -8.28
N LEU A 210 -11.40 -1.62 -7.63
CA LEU A 210 -11.98 -0.42 -8.20
C LEU A 210 -11.03 0.18 -9.26
N PRO A 211 -11.56 0.69 -10.38
CA PRO A 211 -10.76 1.42 -11.35
C PRO A 211 -10.18 2.68 -10.70
N ILE A 212 -8.90 2.93 -10.91
CA ILE A 212 -8.21 4.12 -10.40
C ILE A 212 -8.07 5.09 -11.56
N ARG A 213 -8.66 6.26 -11.45
CA ARG A 213 -8.49 7.34 -12.43
C ARG A 213 -7.14 8.02 -12.21
N GLN A 214 -6.59 8.61 -13.26
CA GLN A 214 -5.32 9.35 -13.19
C GLN A 214 -5.38 10.49 -12.15
N THR A 215 -6.53 11.15 -12.03
CA THR A 215 -6.82 12.18 -11.02
C THR A 215 -6.73 11.67 -9.58
N ASP A 216 -7.03 10.39 -9.33
CA ASP A 216 -6.95 9.79 -8.00
C ASP A 216 -5.49 9.57 -7.54
N LEU A 217 -4.56 9.48 -8.48
CA LEU A 217 -3.14 9.28 -8.24
C LEU A 217 -2.41 10.58 -7.86
N MET A 218 -3.00 11.76 -8.08
CA MET A 218 -2.38 13.05 -7.82
C MET A 218 -2.53 13.47 -6.35
N ALA A 219 -1.90 12.71 -5.44
CA ALA A 219 -1.99 12.97 -4.01
C ALA A 219 -1.27 14.26 -3.56
N ASN A 220 -0.16 14.61 -4.25
CA ASN A 220 0.70 15.72 -3.87
C ASN A 220 1.10 16.47 -5.15
N PRO A 221 0.27 17.41 -5.62
CA PRO A 221 0.58 18.18 -6.83
C PRO A 221 1.85 19.01 -6.63
N ALA A 222 2.62 19.19 -7.68
CA ALA A 222 3.74 20.12 -7.68
C ALA A 222 3.24 21.56 -7.53
N ILE A 223 4.03 22.40 -6.91
CA ILE A 223 3.70 23.80 -6.63
C ILE A 223 4.26 24.63 -7.80
N ASN A 224 3.41 25.39 -8.45
CA ASN A 224 3.87 26.30 -9.49
C ASN A 224 4.78 27.42 -8.91
N PRO A 225 5.64 28.05 -9.72
CA PRO A 225 6.61 29.04 -9.23
C PRO A 225 5.99 30.23 -8.51
N GLU A 226 4.81 30.67 -8.95
CA GLU A 226 4.11 31.83 -8.37
C GLU A 226 3.56 31.51 -6.99
N ASP A 227 2.87 30.37 -6.87
CA ASP A 227 2.36 29.89 -5.59
C ASP A 227 3.49 29.57 -4.60
N TRP A 228 4.61 29.01 -5.09
CA TRP A 228 5.79 28.78 -4.28
C TRP A 228 6.33 30.09 -3.71
N LYS A 229 6.42 31.13 -4.53
CA LYS A 229 6.87 32.45 -4.08
C LYS A 229 5.98 33.02 -2.99
N LEU A 230 4.66 32.95 -3.14
CA LEU A 230 3.71 33.41 -2.13
C LEU A 230 3.90 32.65 -0.79
N ILE A 231 4.02 31.32 -0.86
CA ILE A 231 4.16 30.47 0.34
C ILE A 231 5.48 30.77 1.05
N ILE A 232 6.61 30.79 0.33
CA ILE A 232 7.92 30.94 0.94
C ILE A 232 8.14 32.37 1.47
N ASP A 233 7.63 33.38 0.80
CA ASP A 233 7.70 34.76 1.26
C ASP A 233 6.87 34.96 2.54
N TRP A 234 5.70 34.33 2.63
CA TRP A 234 4.93 34.34 3.86
C TRP A 234 5.65 33.62 5.01
N ILE A 235 6.26 32.46 4.75
CA ILE A 235 7.03 31.72 5.78
C ILE A 235 8.23 32.56 6.26
N ARG A 236 9.00 33.15 5.33
CA ARG A 236 10.19 33.95 5.62
C ARG A 236 9.84 35.26 6.33
N GLY A 237 8.76 35.91 5.93
CA GLY A 237 8.35 37.23 6.42
C GLY A 237 7.36 37.13 7.60
N PRO A 238 6.04 37.22 7.31
CA PRO A 238 5.02 37.33 8.37
C PRO A 238 5.08 36.23 9.42
N PHE A 239 5.23 34.97 9.02
CA PHE A 239 5.26 33.85 9.97
C PHE A 239 6.44 33.90 10.92
N ARG A 240 7.62 34.24 10.44
CA ARG A 240 8.84 34.30 11.25
C ARG A 240 8.87 35.57 12.10
N LYS A 241 8.54 36.73 11.52
CA LYS A 241 8.60 38.05 12.19
C LYS A 241 7.60 38.17 13.33
N GLU A 242 6.39 37.58 13.21
CA GLU A 242 5.38 37.56 14.28
C GLU A 242 5.95 37.11 15.64
N VAL A 243 7.01 36.29 15.63
CA VAL A 243 7.61 35.75 16.87
C VAL A 243 8.83 36.55 17.33
N GLU A 244 9.53 37.21 16.42
CA GLU A 244 10.60 38.15 16.79
C GLU A 244 10.04 39.28 17.64
N GLU A 245 8.82 39.74 17.33
CA GLU A 245 8.10 40.78 18.09
C GLU A 245 7.65 40.30 19.47
N ASP A 246 7.33 39.00 19.63
CA ASP A 246 6.86 38.41 20.88
C ASP A 246 7.98 38.00 21.86
N SER A 247 9.26 38.22 21.55
CA SER A 247 10.43 37.82 22.35
C SER A 247 10.49 36.31 22.69
N ASN A 248 9.72 35.48 22.02
CA ASN A 248 9.71 34.03 22.24
C ASN A 248 10.75 33.32 21.38
N HIS A 249 11.99 33.32 21.85
CA HIS A 249 13.13 32.76 21.12
C HIS A 249 12.97 31.31 20.69
N LYS A 250 12.23 30.45 21.46
CA LYS A 250 12.01 29.04 21.11
C LYS A 250 11.13 28.90 19.88
N TRP A 251 10.09 29.73 19.78
CA TRP A 251 9.22 29.76 18.62
C TRP A 251 9.93 30.39 17.40
N HIS A 252 10.75 31.42 17.62
CA HIS A 252 11.57 32.00 16.57
C HIS A 252 12.52 30.97 15.96
N TYR A 253 13.25 30.23 16.82
CA TYR A 253 14.09 29.12 16.37
C TYR A 253 13.30 28.10 15.55
N TRP A 254 12.16 27.62 16.05
CA TRP A 254 11.34 26.62 15.36
C TRP A 254 10.79 27.12 14.01
N ARG A 255 10.35 28.35 13.91
CA ARG A 255 9.86 28.94 12.64
C ARG A 255 10.99 29.16 11.66
N THR A 256 12.17 29.53 12.10
CA THR A 256 13.37 29.64 11.27
C THR A 256 13.80 28.25 10.78
N ALA A 257 13.80 27.23 11.65
CA ALA A 257 14.04 25.85 11.27
C ALA A 257 13.07 25.37 10.19
N PHE A 258 11.78 25.69 10.33
CA PHE A 258 10.77 25.32 9.33
C PHE A 258 11.00 26.01 7.98
N TRP A 259 11.41 27.26 7.95
CA TRP A 259 11.77 27.94 6.72
C TRP A 259 12.92 27.25 5.98
N HIS A 260 14.04 27.00 6.65
CA HIS A 260 15.19 26.29 6.07
C HIS A 260 14.83 24.85 5.67
N PHE A 261 13.98 24.19 6.44
CA PHE A 261 13.47 22.84 6.12
C PHE A 261 12.65 22.83 4.82
N ALA A 262 11.76 23.78 4.61
CA ALA A 262 10.99 23.91 3.39
C ALA A 262 11.87 24.16 2.16
N LEU A 263 12.90 25.03 2.30
CA LEU A 263 13.88 25.28 1.26
C LEU A 263 14.66 24.02 0.91
N LEU A 264 15.11 23.26 1.93
CA LEU A 264 15.85 22.01 1.71
C LEU A 264 15.01 21.00 0.94
N LEU A 265 13.77 20.78 1.35
CA LEU A 265 12.87 19.84 0.67
C LEU A 265 12.65 20.19 -0.80
N LYS A 266 12.41 21.47 -1.09
CA LYS A 266 12.18 21.96 -2.46
C LYS A 266 13.41 21.79 -3.35
N ASN A 267 14.62 22.00 -2.81
CA ASN A 267 15.84 22.00 -3.62
C ASN A 267 16.60 20.66 -3.62
N SER A 268 16.28 19.73 -2.72
CA SER A 268 16.89 18.39 -2.68
C SER A 268 15.96 17.26 -3.13
N GLY A 269 14.65 17.52 -3.17
CA GLY A 269 13.68 16.48 -3.44
C GLY A 269 13.62 15.38 -2.37
N MET A 270 14.19 15.56 -1.20
CA MET A 270 14.08 14.63 -0.08
C MET A 270 12.63 14.50 0.39
N SER A 271 12.28 13.35 0.94
CA SER A 271 11.02 13.26 1.67
C SER A 271 11.12 13.98 3.01
N PRO A 272 10.01 14.51 3.57
CA PRO A 272 10.02 15.15 4.88
C PRO A 272 10.59 14.27 6.00
N GLU A 273 10.35 12.97 5.91
CA GLU A 273 10.86 12.01 6.90
C GLU A 273 12.38 11.81 6.83
N GLU A 274 12.95 11.83 5.63
CA GLU A 274 14.40 11.75 5.43
C GLU A 274 15.08 13.02 5.90
N ALA A 275 14.56 14.18 5.52
CA ALA A 275 15.14 15.49 5.87
C ALA A 275 15.09 15.77 7.37
N ILE A 276 14.07 15.32 8.09
CA ILE A 276 13.97 15.49 9.55
C ILE A 276 15.05 14.70 10.31
N LYS A 277 15.49 13.56 9.76
CA LYS A 277 16.50 12.68 10.35
C LYS A 277 17.92 13.01 9.90
N LEU A 278 18.08 14.01 9.03
CA LEU A 278 19.36 14.40 8.47
C LEU A 278 20.30 14.92 9.54
N LYS A 279 21.55 14.44 9.53
CA LYS A 279 22.64 14.87 10.43
C LYS A 279 23.68 15.65 9.66
N TRP A 280 24.41 16.54 10.34
CA TRP A 280 25.45 17.35 9.71
C TRP A 280 26.55 16.51 9.06
N LYS A 281 26.92 15.35 9.59
CA LYS A 281 27.90 14.43 8.96
C LYS A 281 27.50 13.89 7.59
N GLN A 282 26.24 14.03 7.22
CA GLN A 282 25.72 13.58 5.93
C GLN A 282 25.79 14.69 4.87
N ILE A 283 26.26 15.88 5.24
CA ILE A 283 26.31 17.05 4.38
C ILE A 283 27.76 17.40 4.10
N GLU A 284 28.12 17.44 2.83
CA GLU A 284 29.39 17.90 2.35
C GLU A 284 29.17 19.20 1.56
N PHE A 285 29.94 20.23 1.88
CA PHE A 285 29.95 21.50 1.15
C PHE A 285 31.16 21.55 0.21
N ARG A 286 30.93 21.83 -1.06
CA ARG A 286 31.98 22.03 -2.06
C ARG A 286 31.83 23.39 -2.72
N ASN A 287 32.96 24.05 -2.94
CA ASN A 287 32.99 25.24 -3.78
C ASN A 287 33.24 24.81 -5.23
N GLU A 288 32.26 25.03 -6.09
CA GLU A 288 32.33 24.68 -7.51
C GLU A 288 32.15 25.93 -8.38
N PRO A 289 33.02 26.15 -9.39
CA PRO A 289 32.87 27.30 -10.26
C PRO A 289 31.62 27.16 -11.14
N ARG A 290 30.77 28.18 -11.12
CA ARG A 290 29.57 28.26 -11.92
C ARG A 290 29.69 29.34 -13.01
N ARG A 291 29.37 28.99 -14.24
CA ARG A 291 29.25 29.98 -15.31
C ARG A 291 28.00 30.83 -15.10
N THR A 292 28.17 32.14 -15.12
CA THR A 292 27.06 33.11 -15.08
C THR A 292 26.47 33.30 -16.47
N SER A 293 25.22 33.75 -16.54
CA SER A 293 24.56 34.09 -17.80
C SER A 293 25.24 35.20 -18.58
N ARG A 294 26.15 35.97 -17.92
CA ARG A 294 26.93 37.07 -18.54
C ARG A 294 28.33 36.60 -18.98
N GLY A 295 28.61 35.27 -18.99
CA GLY A 295 29.86 34.70 -19.48
C GLY A 295 31.01 34.70 -18.47
N GLY A 296 30.81 35.20 -17.24
CA GLY A 296 31.79 35.12 -16.13
C GLY A 296 31.67 33.81 -15.36
N THR A 297 32.62 33.58 -14.45
CA THR A 297 32.61 32.49 -13.49
C THR A 297 32.45 33.05 -12.08
N GLU A 298 31.55 32.46 -11.30
CA GLU A 298 31.38 32.77 -9.87
C GLU A 298 31.58 31.52 -9.01
N ASP A 299 32.09 31.69 -7.80
CA ASP A 299 32.17 30.62 -6.81
C ASP A 299 30.76 30.27 -6.31
N TRP A 300 30.44 28.99 -6.40
CA TRP A 300 29.14 28.47 -6.01
C TRP A 300 29.28 27.33 -5.01
N ILE A 301 28.61 27.46 -3.87
CA ILE A 301 28.64 26.40 -2.86
C ILE A 301 27.57 25.38 -3.17
N VAL A 302 27.99 24.23 -3.64
CA VAL A 302 27.15 23.05 -3.84
C VAL A 302 27.16 22.19 -2.59
N THR A 303 26.05 21.61 -2.25
CA THR A 303 25.92 20.67 -1.14
C THR A 303 25.69 19.27 -1.68
N TYR A 304 26.43 18.31 -1.20
CA TYR A 304 26.20 16.88 -1.44
C TYR A 304 25.61 16.25 -0.18
N ILE A 305 24.41 15.68 -0.29
CA ILE A 305 23.71 15.06 0.84
C ILE A 305 23.76 13.55 0.68
N ASN A 306 24.53 12.90 1.55
CA ASN A 306 24.67 11.45 1.61
C ASN A 306 23.59 10.85 2.51
N THR A 307 22.61 10.14 1.95
CA THR A 307 21.48 9.62 2.71
C THR A 307 21.12 8.20 2.31
N VAL A 308 20.42 7.52 3.19
CA VAL A 308 19.85 6.20 2.93
C VAL A 308 18.35 6.31 2.94
N ARG A 309 17.74 5.91 1.85
CA ARG A 309 16.28 5.94 1.73
C ARG A 309 15.63 5.03 2.77
N SER A 310 14.78 5.57 3.63
CA SER A 310 14.18 4.83 4.74
C SER A 310 13.35 3.62 4.27
N LYS A 311 12.68 3.75 3.12
CA LYS A 311 11.78 2.73 2.58
C LYS A 311 12.50 1.60 1.84
N THR A 312 13.50 1.90 1.01
CA THR A 312 14.19 0.92 0.15
C THR A 312 15.58 0.55 0.64
N LYS A 313 16.07 1.20 1.70
CA LYS A 313 17.44 1.06 2.24
C LYS A 313 18.56 1.34 1.22
N GLN A 314 18.23 1.99 0.12
CA GLN A 314 19.18 2.36 -0.91
C GLN A 314 19.95 3.62 -0.51
N ALA A 315 21.28 3.54 -0.50
CA ALA A 315 22.14 4.69 -0.35
C ALA A 315 22.05 5.58 -1.60
N ARG A 316 22.07 6.89 -1.40
CA ARG A 316 22.08 7.86 -2.49
C ARG A 316 22.80 9.14 -2.07
N GLU A 317 23.39 9.79 -3.04
CA GLU A 317 23.96 11.12 -2.95
C GLU A 317 23.07 12.10 -3.71
N ILE A 318 22.78 13.22 -3.10
CA ILE A 318 21.89 14.25 -3.66
C ILE A 318 22.71 15.53 -3.78
N PRO A 319 23.13 15.91 -5.00
CA PRO A 319 23.66 17.24 -5.24
C PRO A 319 22.53 18.26 -5.09
N CYS A 320 22.75 19.31 -4.32
CA CYS A 320 21.73 20.25 -3.94
C CYS A 320 22.28 21.68 -3.95
N ASN A 321 21.53 22.58 -4.56
CA ASN A 321 21.89 24.00 -4.66
C ASN A 321 21.47 24.78 -3.41
N GLN A 322 21.84 24.26 -2.22
CA GLN A 322 21.41 24.80 -0.92
C GLN A 322 22.59 25.16 0.00
N GLY A 323 23.82 25.16 -0.53
CA GLY A 323 25.02 25.31 0.29
C GLY A 323 25.00 26.55 1.16
N ARG A 324 24.79 27.71 0.57
CA ARG A 324 24.76 29.00 1.31
C ARG A 324 23.64 29.06 2.36
N GLU A 325 22.47 28.51 2.05
CA GLU A 325 21.35 28.53 2.99
C GLU A 325 21.55 27.56 4.17
N LEU A 326 22.19 26.42 3.94
CA LEU A 326 22.53 25.49 5.01
C LEU A 326 23.66 26.03 5.89
N GLN A 327 24.63 26.75 5.32
CA GLN A 327 25.66 27.46 6.11
C GLN A 327 25.02 28.53 6.99
N ARG A 328 24.14 29.38 6.44
CA ARG A 328 23.39 30.38 7.22
C ARG A 328 22.58 29.76 8.34
N TRP A 329 21.98 28.58 8.05
CA TRP A 329 21.25 27.85 9.08
C TRP A 329 22.17 27.34 10.19
N LEU A 330 23.34 26.82 9.86
CA LEU A 330 24.35 26.39 10.84
C LEU A 330 24.87 27.57 11.68
N GLU A 331 25.13 28.70 11.04
CA GLU A 331 25.54 29.93 11.72
C GLU A 331 24.46 30.43 12.67
N PHE A 332 23.21 30.46 12.22
CA PHE A 332 22.05 30.79 13.06
C PHE A 332 21.94 29.86 14.27
N GLN A 333 22.14 28.57 14.11
CA GLN A 333 22.10 27.59 15.21
C GLN A 333 23.24 27.88 16.22
N ARG A 334 24.44 28.16 15.76
CA ARG A 334 25.59 28.49 16.62
C ARG A 334 25.32 29.77 17.40
N GLN A 335 24.85 30.80 16.74
CA GLN A 335 24.52 32.08 17.38
C GLN A 335 23.38 31.90 18.40
N TYR A 336 22.35 31.18 18.05
CA TYR A 336 21.22 30.89 18.96
C TYR A 336 21.68 30.20 20.26
N ILE A 337 22.56 29.20 20.17
CA ILE A 337 23.13 28.53 21.35
C ILE A 337 23.86 29.52 22.25
N LYS A 338 24.69 30.37 21.65
CA LYS A 338 25.47 31.39 22.35
C LYS A 338 24.60 32.42 23.04
N ASP A 339 23.64 32.99 22.32
CA ASP A 339 22.74 34.05 22.82
C ASP A 339 21.87 33.61 23.98
N HIS A 340 21.52 32.31 24.02
CA HIS A 340 20.60 31.76 25.03
C HIS A 340 21.34 30.86 26.06
N ASN A 341 22.66 30.85 26.08
CA ASN A 341 23.48 30.06 27.02
C ASN A 341 23.08 28.60 27.10
N ILE A 342 22.81 27.97 25.93
CA ILE A 342 22.42 26.57 25.86
C ILE A 342 23.67 25.70 25.93
N SER A 343 23.73 24.78 26.88
CA SER A 343 24.90 23.94 27.17
C SER A 343 25.21 22.82 26.17
N THR A 344 24.48 22.76 25.05
CA THR A 344 24.68 21.73 24.02
C THR A 344 25.55 22.23 22.88
N GLU A 345 26.41 21.35 22.35
CA GLU A 345 27.26 21.65 21.20
C GLU A 345 26.68 21.09 19.90
N ILE A 346 27.06 21.75 18.79
CA ILE A 346 26.76 21.23 17.44
C ILE A 346 27.94 20.38 16.98
N THR A 347 27.68 19.09 16.81
CA THR A 347 28.68 18.13 16.31
C THR A 347 28.23 17.58 14.94
N LEU A 348 29.08 16.79 14.32
CA LEU A 348 28.73 16.09 13.08
C LEU A 348 27.53 15.12 13.25
N ASP A 349 27.28 14.61 14.45
CA ASP A 349 26.15 13.74 14.78
C ASP A 349 24.86 14.48 15.14
N THR A 350 24.91 15.79 15.25
CA THR A 350 23.75 16.63 15.50
C THR A 350 22.78 16.62 14.31
N HIS A 351 21.50 16.52 14.61
CA HIS A 351 20.46 16.63 13.56
C HIS A 351 20.42 18.04 13.00
N VAL A 352 20.41 18.17 11.67
CA VAL A 352 20.31 19.47 10.98
C VAL A 352 19.10 20.27 11.44
N PHE A 353 17.96 19.59 11.62
CA PHE A 353 16.74 20.17 12.16
C PHE A 353 16.44 19.57 13.53
N GLY A 354 17.37 19.78 14.48
CA GLY A 354 17.23 19.34 15.86
C GLY A 354 16.73 20.45 16.78
N GLN A 355 16.32 20.07 17.99
CA GLN A 355 15.85 20.95 19.05
C GLN A 355 17.00 21.19 20.05
N PRO A 356 17.64 22.37 20.09
CA PRO A 356 18.79 22.62 20.98
C PRO A 356 18.47 22.33 22.45
N MET A 357 17.28 22.71 22.90
CA MET A 357 16.82 22.51 24.27
C MET A 357 16.46 21.06 24.62
N LYS A 358 16.55 20.13 23.69
CA LYS A 358 16.23 18.71 23.85
C LYS A 358 17.34 17.83 23.27
N ASP A 359 18.58 18.21 23.53
CA ASP A 359 19.76 17.48 23.10
C ASP A 359 19.70 17.12 21.59
N TRP A 360 19.40 18.11 20.77
CA TRP A 360 19.29 18.00 19.31
C TRP A 360 18.37 16.90 18.81
N ARG A 361 17.40 16.45 19.64
CA ARG A 361 16.37 15.52 19.17
C ARG A 361 15.64 16.11 17.97
N PRO A 362 15.42 15.35 16.89
CA PRO A 362 14.73 15.85 15.72
C PRO A 362 13.28 16.25 16.05
N TRP A 363 12.75 17.19 15.30
CA TRP A 363 11.33 17.54 15.37
C TRP A 363 10.42 16.38 14.91
N GLU A 364 9.21 16.32 15.41
CA GLU A 364 8.23 15.38 14.88
C GLU A 364 7.72 15.87 13.52
N ARG A 365 7.54 14.95 12.57
CA ARG A 365 7.01 15.25 11.24
C ARG A 365 5.72 16.06 11.26
N ASN A 366 4.83 15.78 12.23
CA ASN A 366 3.53 16.46 12.37
C ASN A 366 3.67 17.94 12.67
N GLN A 367 4.73 18.38 13.34
CA GLN A 367 4.93 19.79 13.71
C GLN A 367 5.19 20.62 12.46
N PHE A 368 6.09 20.20 11.59
CA PHE A 368 6.33 20.88 10.30
C PHE A 368 5.14 20.72 9.35
N GLY A 369 4.42 19.60 9.40
CA GLY A 369 3.16 19.42 8.66
C GLY A 369 2.09 20.44 9.04
N LYS A 370 1.91 20.72 10.34
CA LYS A 370 0.97 21.75 10.83
C LYS A 370 1.41 23.15 10.40
N ALA A 371 2.71 23.47 10.50
CA ALA A 371 3.25 24.74 10.01
C ALA A 371 3.00 24.93 8.51
N TRP A 372 3.19 23.88 7.71
CA TRP A 372 2.88 23.93 6.29
C TRP A 372 1.40 24.23 6.01
N ILE A 373 0.48 23.58 6.73
CA ILE A 373 -0.96 23.84 6.60
C ILE A 373 -1.28 25.30 6.96
N LYS A 374 -0.69 25.84 8.05
CA LYS A 374 -0.85 27.24 8.43
C LYS A 374 -0.38 28.17 7.31
N ALA A 375 0.83 27.94 6.77
CA ALA A 375 1.39 28.76 5.70
C ALA A 375 0.53 28.72 4.42
N ARG A 376 0.18 27.52 3.96
CA ARG A 376 -0.67 27.37 2.78
C ARG A 376 -2.03 28.02 2.94
N ASN A 377 -2.66 27.90 4.10
CA ASN A 377 -3.98 28.48 4.36
C ASN A 377 -3.93 30.01 4.44
N ALA A 378 -2.84 30.56 4.98
CA ALA A 378 -2.68 32.02 5.07
C ALA A 378 -2.63 32.71 3.71
N VAL A 379 -2.02 32.06 2.72
CA VAL A 379 -1.95 32.57 1.32
C VAL A 379 -3.01 31.90 0.42
N GLY A 380 -3.86 31.05 0.98
CA GLY A 380 -4.80 30.19 0.24
C GLY A 380 -5.65 30.93 -0.80
N PRO A 381 -6.27 32.10 -0.49
CA PRO A 381 -7.05 32.87 -1.46
C PRO A 381 -6.28 33.37 -2.67
N GLN A 382 -4.95 33.51 -2.57
CA GLN A 382 -4.07 34.00 -3.64
C GLN A 382 -3.46 32.86 -4.48
N LEU A 383 -3.57 31.59 -4.02
CA LEU A 383 -2.97 30.45 -4.71
C LEU A 383 -3.77 30.12 -5.98
N LYS A 384 -3.06 30.02 -7.10
CA LYS A 384 -3.64 29.54 -8.36
C LYS A 384 -3.93 28.04 -8.34
N GLY A 385 -3.24 27.29 -7.50
CA GLY A 385 -3.34 25.84 -7.45
C GLY A 385 -2.64 25.14 -8.62
N HIS A 386 -2.72 23.82 -8.64
CA HIS A 386 -2.14 23.02 -9.72
C HIS A 386 -3.15 22.86 -10.87
N LYS A 387 -2.70 23.07 -12.11
CA LYS A 387 -3.56 23.05 -13.33
C LYS A 387 -4.40 21.77 -13.47
N PHE A 388 -3.84 20.62 -13.11
CA PHE A 388 -4.48 19.31 -13.29
C PHE A 388 -4.93 18.66 -11.98
N SER A 389 -4.89 19.36 -10.84
CA SER A 389 -5.28 18.82 -9.55
C SER A 389 -5.97 19.85 -8.68
N LYS A 390 -7.13 19.49 -8.16
CA LYS A 390 -7.85 20.29 -7.15
C LYS A 390 -7.38 20.02 -5.71
N LYS A 391 -6.41 19.11 -5.53
CA LYS A 391 -5.90 18.77 -4.19
C LYS A 391 -4.99 19.89 -3.67
N PRO A 392 -5.09 20.21 -2.37
CA PRO A 392 -4.25 21.23 -1.77
C PRO A 392 -2.78 20.78 -1.75
N TYR A 393 -1.87 21.75 -1.82
CA TYR A 393 -0.45 21.50 -1.64
C TYR A 393 -0.15 20.94 -0.25
N THR A 394 0.63 19.89 -0.21
CA THR A 394 1.12 19.27 1.03
C THR A 394 2.61 19.54 1.19
N LEU A 395 3.16 19.27 2.37
CA LEU A 395 4.61 19.34 2.55
C LEU A 395 5.38 18.41 1.59
N TYR A 396 4.76 17.30 1.18
CA TYR A 396 5.32 16.38 0.19
C TYR A 396 5.26 16.93 -1.24
N SER A 397 4.43 17.93 -1.50
CA SER A 397 4.37 18.64 -2.79
C SER A 397 5.70 19.29 -3.15
N LEU A 398 6.53 19.69 -2.18
CA LEU A 398 7.87 20.22 -2.40
C LEU A 398 8.78 19.22 -3.14
N ARG A 399 8.65 17.94 -2.84
CA ARG A 399 9.36 16.89 -3.58
C ARG A 399 8.82 16.71 -5.00
N SER A 400 7.50 16.78 -5.18
CA SER A 400 6.91 16.76 -6.52
C SER A 400 7.38 17.96 -7.35
N THR A 401 7.47 19.15 -6.72
CA THR A 401 8.00 20.37 -7.34
C THR A 401 9.45 20.18 -7.77
N PHE A 402 10.32 19.65 -6.92
CA PHE A 402 11.70 19.34 -7.29
C PHE A 402 11.77 18.46 -8.54
N ILE A 403 10.98 17.38 -8.57
CA ILE A 403 10.97 16.44 -9.68
C ILE A 403 10.50 17.13 -10.96
N GLU A 404 9.39 17.86 -10.91
CA GLU A 404 8.84 18.54 -12.09
C GLU A 404 9.74 19.69 -12.58
N ASP A 405 10.31 20.48 -11.68
CA ASP A 405 11.30 21.52 -12.03
C ASP A 405 12.50 20.95 -12.80
N HIS A 406 13.01 19.78 -12.38
CA HIS A 406 14.11 19.11 -13.04
C HIS A 406 13.72 18.47 -14.37
N LEU A 407 12.51 17.92 -14.48
CA LEU A 407 11.98 17.40 -15.75
C LEU A 407 11.78 18.53 -16.76
N VAL A 408 11.26 19.68 -16.31
CA VAL A 408 11.11 20.89 -17.17
C VAL A 408 12.47 21.39 -17.68
N LYS A 409 13.51 21.30 -16.85
CA LYS A 409 14.88 21.71 -17.22
C LYS A 409 15.61 20.68 -18.09
N GLY A 410 14.98 19.57 -18.45
CA GLY A 410 15.59 18.53 -19.27
C GLY A 410 16.60 17.65 -18.53
N THR A 411 16.56 17.62 -17.20
CA THR A 411 17.41 16.69 -16.42
C THR A 411 17.10 15.25 -16.83
N ASP A 412 18.15 14.47 -17.09
CA ASP A 412 18.02 13.06 -17.44
C ASP A 412 17.19 12.28 -16.41
N ILE A 413 16.21 11.51 -16.92
CA ILE A 413 15.23 10.82 -16.07
C ILE A 413 15.89 9.73 -15.20
N PHE A 414 16.96 9.08 -15.68
CA PHE A 414 17.67 8.06 -14.91
C PHE A 414 18.50 8.69 -13.81
N LEU A 415 19.16 9.83 -14.09
CA LEU A 415 19.85 10.62 -13.08
C LEU A 415 18.87 11.11 -12.02
N LEU A 416 17.73 11.67 -12.43
CA LEU A 416 16.69 12.16 -11.53
C LEU A 416 16.10 11.01 -10.69
N SER A 417 15.95 9.80 -11.27
CA SER A 417 15.53 8.59 -10.58
C SER A 417 16.49 8.22 -9.43
N ARG A 418 17.81 8.28 -9.68
CA ARG A 418 18.85 8.04 -8.65
C ARG A 418 18.78 9.09 -7.54
N ILE A 419 18.76 10.37 -7.89
CA ILE A 419 18.70 11.50 -6.94
C ILE A 419 17.42 11.43 -6.11
N ALA A 420 16.26 11.29 -6.76
CA ALA A 420 14.99 11.18 -6.07
C ALA A 420 14.79 9.82 -5.38
N GLY A 421 15.53 8.77 -5.74
CA GLY A 421 15.35 7.41 -5.24
C GLY A 421 13.96 6.86 -5.58
N HIS A 422 13.42 7.21 -6.73
CA HIS A 422 12.17 6.69 -7.26
C HIS A 422 12.45 5.74 -8.44
N ASP A 423 11.58 4.77 -8.64
CA ASP A 423 11.54 4.03 -9.90
C ASP A 423 11.20 4.99 -11.06
N VAL A 424 11.82 4.79 -12.23
CA VAL A 424 11.59 5.60 -13.44
C VAL A 424 10.09 5.65 -13.79
N ARG A 425 9.35 4.57 -13.59
CA ARG A 425 7.89 4.52 -13.80
C ARG A 425 7.12 5.53 -12.94
N ILE A 426 7.65 5.86 -11.75
CA ILE A 426 7.04 6.89 -10.89
C ILE A 426 7.33 8.27 -11.45
N LEU A 427 8.55 8.50 -11.95
CA LEU A 427 8.92 9.76 -12.60
C LEU A 427 8.15 9.97 -13.91
N GLN A 428 7.92 8.91 -14.68
CA GLN A 428 7.09 8.96 -15.88
C GLN A 428 5.69 9.51 -15.58
N ARG A 429 5.09 9.16 -14.45
CA ARG A 429 3.79 9.72 -14.02
C ARG A 429 3.86 11.22 -13.71
N HIS A 430 5.00 11.73 -13.25
CA HIS A 430 5.21 13.18 -13.10
C HIS A 430 5.35 13.84 -14.47
N TYR A 431 6.05 13.17 -15.39
CA TYR A 431 6.21 13.65 -16.78
C TYR A 431 4.85 13.76 -17.50
N GLU A 432 3.99 12.75 -17.36
CA GLU A 432 2.63 12.75 -17.94
C GLU A 432 1.72 13.86 -17.39
N ARG A 433 2.06 14.45 -16.24
CA ARG A 433 1.29 15.53 -15.59
C ARG A 433 1.87 16.90 -15.79
N MET A 434 3.10 16.96 -16.26
CA MET A 434 3.78 18.22 -16.55
C MET A 434 3.05 18.96 -17.65
N ASP A 435 2.99 20.30 -17.55
CA ASP A 435 2.47 21.11 -18.66
C ASP A 435 3.44 21.04 -19.85
N ILE A 436 3.03 20.38 -20.92
CA ILE A 436 3.81 20.22 -22.15
C ILE A 436 4.25 21.58 -22.71
N ARG A 437 3.47 22.64 -22.49
CA ARG A 437 3.82 24.00 -22.93
C ARG A 437 5.15 24.49 -22.35
N LEU A 438 5.56 23.99 -21.18
CA LEU A 438 6.85 24.34 -20.57
C LEU A 438 8.05 23.80 -21.37
N ARG A 439 7.84 22.78 -22.20
CA ARG A 439 8.85 22.16 -23.08
C ARG A 439 8.44 22.20 -24.56
N SER A 440 7.49 23.03 -24.93
CA SER A 440 6.99 23.12 -26.32
C SER A 440 8.10 23.35 -27.32
N ARG A 441 9.11 24.17 -26.97
CA ARG A 441 10.25 24.48 -27.85
C ARG A 441 11.04 23.23 -28.27
N GLU A 442 11.11 22.21 -27.43
CA GLU A 442 11.80 20.96 -27.77
C GLU A 442 11.10 20.17 -28.89
N ILE A 443 9.81 20.42 -29.08
CA ILE A 443 9.00 19.77 -30.10
C ILE A 443 8.81 20.68 -31.29
N THR A 444 8.56 21.99 -31.07
CA THR A 444 8.17 22.96 -32.11
C THR A 444 9.36 23.63 -32.79
N GLN A 445 10.56 23.55 -32.18
CA GLN A 445 11.78 24.17 -32.74
C GLN A 445 12.81 23.11 -33.18
N ILE A 446 12.37 21.88 -33.51
CA ILE A 446 13.21 20.88 -34.15
C ILE A 446 13.32 21.26 -35.63
N GLU A 447 14.54 21.57 -36.08
CA GLU A 447 14.82 21.70 -37.48
C GLU A 447 14.76 20.33 -38.18
N PHE A 448 13.69 20.12 -38.93
CA PHE A 448 13.56 18.95 -39.80
C PHE A 448 14.21 19.28 -41.15
N GLY A 449 15.46 18.90 -41.36
CA GLY A 449 16.16 19.04 -42.61
C GLY A 449 17.09 20.28 -42.72
N LYS A 450 18.02 20.21 -43.62
CA LYS A 450 19.04 21.26 -43.89
C LYS A 450 18.55 22.34 -44.86
N THR A 451 17.32 22.78 -44.79
CA THR A 451 16.87 23.90 -45.61
C THR A 451 17.14 25.21 -44.89
N LYS A 452 18.28 25.82 -45.23
CA LYS A 452 18.60 27.21 -44.88
C LYS A 452 17.79 28.26 -45.66
N ASP A 453 16.76 27.87 -46.33
CA ASP A 453 16.01 28.76 -47.22
C ASP A 453 14.74 29.22 -46.51
N GLU A 454 14.80 30.39 -45.87
CA GLU A 454 13.65 31.06 -45.27
C GLU A 454 12.57 31.45 -46.33
N SER A 455 12.90 31.36 -47.61
CA SER A 455 12.00 31.64 -48.74
C SER A 455 10.91 30.57 -48.94
N LEU A 456 10.99 29.44 -48.25
CA LEU A 456 10.01 28.36 -48.31
C LEU A 456 8.95 28.38 -47.20
N LEU A 457 8.95 29.41 -46.35
CA LEU A 457 7.87 29.62 -45.39
C LEU A 457 6.62 30.10 -46.14
N ILE A 458 5.75 29.17 -46.46
CA ILE A 458 4.44 29.49 -47.04
C ILE A 458 3.52 29.88 -45.89
N ASN A 459 3.13 31.16 -45.87
CA ASN A 459 2.02 31.59 -45.03
C ASN A 459 0.71 31.16 -45.74
N PRO A 460 -0.04 30.13 -45.24
CA PRO A 460 -1.21 29.64 -45.96
C PRO A 460 -2.41 30.60 -45.90
N PHE A 461 -2.25 31.77 -45.27
CA PHE A 461 -3.28 32.81 -45.15
C PHE A 461 -2.89 34.11 -45.83
N GLU A 462 -1.75 34.20 -46.48
CA GLU A 462 -1.40 35.22 -47.46
C GLU A 462 -1.62 34.68 -48.89
#